data_6a83e7d955e97231a73cc7bdae294307
#
_entry.id   6a83e7d955e97231a73cc7bdae294307
#
_cell.length_a   1.000
_cell.length_b   1.000
_cell.length_c   1.000
_cell.angle_alpha   90.00
_cell.angle_beta   90.00
_cell.angle_gamma   90.00
#
_symmetry.space_group_name_H-M   'P 1'
#
loop_
_entity.id
_entity.type
_entity.pdbx_description
1 polymer ?
#
loop_
_entity_poly.entity_id
_entity_poly.type
_entity_poly.pdbx_seq_one_letter_code
_entity_poly.pdbx_strand_id
1 'polypeptide(L)'
;MDFMKEYEKWLASPALSAQEKAELEAIRGDEKEIESRFYDQLSFGTAGLRGTMGVGLNRMNIHVIRHATQAFAQVILEEGAEAAKRGVAVCFDCRNNSDLFAREAACVMAGNGIPVRLFEALRPTPELSFAVREYGCIAGINVTASHNPKEYNGYKVYWEDGAQLPPKHADEVAKKMKELDVFNCVKRADYDEAVAQGLITLMGAETDEKFLANSVPAWDAGLQTGGRECRCPP
;
A
#
# COMPACT_ATOMS: atom_id res chain seq x y z
N MET A 1 -2.86 5.14 -24.65
CA MET A 1 -3.20 6.46 -24.01
C MET A 1 -2.37 7.53 -24.68
N ASP A 2 -2.87 8.76 -24.85
CA ASP A 2 -2.07 9.89 -25.34
C ASP A 2 -1.29 10.47 -24.16
N PHE A 3 -0.04 10.12 -24.04
CA PHE A 3 0.80 10.46 -22.88
C PHE A 3 1.03 11.97 -22.73
N MET A 4 1.04 12.73 -23.83
CA MET A 4 1.17 14.19 -23.79
C MET A 4 -0.07 14.84 -23.18
N LYS A 5 -1.28 14.39 -23.55
CA LYS A 5 -2.51 14.87 -22.94
C LYS A 5 -2.60 14.53 -21.46
N GLU A 6 -2.13 13.34 -21.08
CA GLU A 6 -2.11 12.95 -19.67
C GLU A 6 -1.11 13.77 -18.86
N TYR A 7 0.08 14.04 -19.41
CA TYR A 7 1.05 14.97 -18.82
C TYR A 7 0.45 16.37 -18.60
N GLU A 8 -0.19 16.95 -19.62
CA GLU A 8 -0.81 18.28 -19.52
C GLU A 8 -1.96 18.29 -18.49
N LYS A 9 -2.79 17.23 -18.45
CA LYS A 9 -3.84 17.05 -17.43
C LYS A 9 -3.26 17.07 -16.02
N TRP A 10 -2.17 16.35 -15.77
CA TRP A 10 -1.51 16.33 -14.48
C TRP A 10 -0.95 17.71 -14.13
N LEU A 11 -0.23 18.33 -15.03
CA LEU A 11 0.37 19.65 -14.82
C LEU A 11 -0.68 20.73 -14.50
N ALA A 12 -1.84 20.65 -15.14
CA ALA A 12 -2.97 21.57 -14.89
C ALA A 12 -3.76 21.24 -13.61
N SER A 13 -3.55 20.05 -13.00
CA SER A 13 -4.34 19.61 -11.87
C SER A 13 -4.15 20.50 -10.63
N PRO A 14 -5.22 20.94 -9.97
CA PRO A 14 -5.12 21.64 -8.69
C PRO A 14 -4.72 20.69 -7.53
N ALA A 15 -4.76 19.39 -7.72
CA ALA A 15 -4.40 18.41 -6.71
C ALA A 15 -2.87 18.31 -6.51
N LEU A 16 -2.07 18.75 -7.49
CA LEU A 16 -0.62 18.75 -7.38
C LEU A 16 -0.12 19.94 -6.56
N SER A 17 0.83 19.68 -5.67
CA SER A 17 1.59 20.70 -4.96
C SER A 17 2.49 21.51 -5.91
N ALA A 18 2.97 22.65 -5.44
CA ALA A 18 3.91 23.47 -6.20
C ALA A 18 5.22 22.71 -6.54
N GLN A 19 5.68 21.83 -5.63
CA GLN A 19 6.88 21.02 -5.84
C GLN A 19 6.64 19.96 -6.94
N GLU A 20 5.51 19.28 -6.93
CA GLU A 20 5.16 18.29 -7.96
C GLU A 20 4.99 18.93 -9.34
N LYS A 21 4.38 20.13 -9.40
CA LYS A 21 4.32 20.90 -10.65
C LYS A 21 5.69 21.31 -11.15
N ALA A 22 6.59 21.76 -10.26
CA ALA A 22 7.96 22.10 -10.63
C ALA A 22 8.74 20.88 -11.16
N GLU A 23 8.51 19.67 -10.58
CA GLU A 23 9.11 18.43 -11.07
C GLU A 23 8.62 18.11 -12.49
N LEU A 24 7.34 18.28 -12.79
CA LEU A 24 6.80 18.09 -14.13
C LEU A 24 7.28 19.14 -15.12
N GLU A 25 7.36 20.40 -14.70
CA GLU A 25 7.90 21.47 -15.56
C GLU A 25 9.38 21.24 -15.91
N ALA A 26 10.17 20.64 -14.99
CA ALA A 26 11.57 20.35 -15.23
C ALA A 26 11.81 19.33 -16.39
N ILE A 27 10.83 18.50 -16.68
CA ILE A 27 10.88 17.54 -17.79
C ILE A 27 10.18 18.06 -19.06
N ARG A 28 9.69 19.31 -19.05
CA ARG A 28 9.03 19.91 -20.21
C ARG A 28 10.00 19.91 -21.40
N GLY A 29 9.60 19.26 -22.51
CA GLY A 29 10.41 19.09 -23.72
C GLY A 29 11.26 17.82 -23.74
N ASP A 30 11.33 17.06 -22.67
CA ASP A 30 11.89 15.70 -22.69
C ASP A 30 10.76 14.68 -22.93
N GLU A 31 10.46 14.48 -24.21
CA GLU A 31 9.36 13.60 -24.64
C GLU A 31 9.52 12.16 -24.14
N LYS A 32 10.76 11.67 -24.05
CA LYS A 32 11.04 10.31 -23.58
C LYS A 32 10.74 10.15 -22.09
N GLU A 33 11.11 11.14 -21.29
CA GLU A 33 10.81 11.12 -19.86
C GLU A 33 9.31 11.32 -19.61
N ILE A 34 8.65 12.19 -20.37
CA ILE A 34 7.18 12.36 -20.31
C ILE A 34 6.49 11.06 -20.68
N GLU A 35 6.86 10.42 -21.81
CA GLU A 35 6.31 9.13 -22.19
C GLU A 35 6.52 8.08 -21.09
N SER A 36 7.73 7.97 -20.56
CA SER A 36 8.06 7.03 -19.47
C SER A 36 7.15 7.19 -18.25
N ARG A 37 6.69 8.41 -17.96
CA ARG A 37 5.85 8.71 -16.79
C ARG A 37 4.35 8.57 -17.06
N PHE A 38 3.91 8.68 -18.32
CA PHE A 38 2.49 8.85 -18.66
C PHE A 38 1.95 7.92 -19.75
N TYR A 39 2.78 7.02 -20.33
CA TYR A 39 2.32 6.12 -21.39
C TYR A 39 1.20 5.16 -20.94
N ASP A 40 1.23 4.74 -19.66
CA ASP A 40 0.23 3.90 -19.03
C ASP A 40 0.27 4.10 -17.50
N GLN A 41 -0.72 3.58 -16.80
CA GLN A 41 -0.69 3.52 -15.34
C GLN A 41 0.15 2.34 -14.84
N LEU A 42 0.67 2.43 -13.61
CA LEU A 42 1.33 1.29 -12.96
C LEU A 42 0.39 0.09 -12.94
N SER A 43 0.92 -1.06 -13.41
CA SER A 43 0.17 -2.31 -13.42
C SER A 43 -0.07 -2.82 -12.01
N PHE A 44 -1.32 -3.06 -11.66
CA PHE A 44 -1.71 -3.71 -10.41
C PHE A 44 -1.84 -5.21 -10.62
N GLY A 45 -1.13 -6.00 -9.83
CA GLY A 45 -1.19 -7.46 -9.86
C GLY A 45 -1.33 -8.07 -8.47
N THR A 46 -1.18 -9.37 -8.32
CA THR A 46 -1.24 -10.08 -7.03
C THR A 46 -0.22 -9.59 -6.01
N ALA A 47 0.90 -9.02 -6.48
CA ALA A 47 1.91 -8.36 -5.66
C ALA A 47 1.62 -6.86 -5.43
N GLY A 48 0.47 -6.33 -5.88
CA GLY A 48 0.11 -4.92 -5.83
C GLY A 48 0.84 -4.08 -6.88
N LEU A 49 1.28 -2.86 -6.51
CA LEU A 49 2.03 -1.94 -7.37
C LEU A 49 3.52 -1.92 -7.00
N ARG A 50 4.36 -1.63 -7.98
CA ARG A 50 5.78 -1.33 -7.79
C ARG A 50 6.30 -0.44 -8.91
N GLY A 51 7.07 0.58 -8.55
CA GLY A 51 7.67 1.48 -9.52
C GLY A 51 8.71 2.39 -8.88
N THR A 52 9.40 3.17 -9.71
CA THR A 52 10.24 4.26 -9.26
C THR A 52 9.39 5.41 -8.72
N MET A 53 9.89 6.09 -7.70
CA MET A 53 9.22 7.27 -7.14
C MET A 53 9.31 8.47 -8.09
N GLY A 54 8.31 9.31 -8.09
CA GLY A 54 8.23 10.54 -8.87
C GLY A 54 6.80 10.91 -9.24
N VAL A 55 6.62 12.08 -9.81
CA VAL A 55 5.31 12.55 -10.28
C VAL A 55 5.00 11.93 -11.64
N GLY A 56 3.79 11.37 -11.77
CA GLY A 56 3.30 10.75 -13.00
C GLY A 56 2.49 9.48 -12.76
N LEU A 57 1.73 9.08 -13.76
CA LEU A 57 0.81 7.95 -13.68
C LEU A 57 1.53 6.60 -13.56
N ASN A 58 2.71 6.49 -14.18
CA ASN A 58 3.59 5.31 -14.13
C ASN A 58 4.74 5.48 -13.12
N ARG A 59 4.47 6.16 -12.00
CA ARG A 59 5.40 6.39 -10.89
C ARG A 59 4.70 6.15 -9.54
N MET A 60 5.49 5.81 -8.53
CA MET A 60 5.00 5.73 -7.15
C MET A 60 4.97 7.14 -6.54
N ASN A 61 3.78 7.62 -6.24
CA ASN A 61 3.48 8.90 -5.59
C ASN A 61 2.17 8.82 -4.82
N ILE A 62 1.85 9.88 -4.07
CA ILE A 62 0.65 9.91 -3.22
C ILE A 62 -0.65 9.76 -4.03
N HIS A 63 -0.72 10.31 -5.26
CA HIS A 63 -1.91 10.26 -6.10
C HIS A 63 -2.19 8.82 -6.58
N VAL A 64 -1.13 8.11 -7.02
CA VAL A 64 -1.22 6.71 -7.44
C VAL A 64 -1.54 5.80 -6.25
N ILE A 65 -0.97 6.04 -5.06
CA ILE A 65 -1.31 5.31 -3.83
C ILE A 65 -2.79 5.52 -3.46
N ARG A 66 -3.24 6.77 -3.44
CA ARG A 66 -4.66 7.10 -3.15
C ARG A 66 -5.61 6.43 -4.15
N HIS A 67 -5.27 6.49 -5.43
CA HIS A 67 -6.05 5.90 -6.51
C HIS A 67 -6.16 4.36 -6.37
N ALA A 68 -5.04 3.68 -6.19
CA ALA A 68 -5.02 2.23 -5.97
C ALA A 68 -5.77 1.83 -4.69
N THR A 69 -5.61 2.62 -3.61
CA THR A 69 -6.32 2.36 -2.35
C THR A 69 -7.81 2.58 -2.50
N GLN A 70 -8.25 3.59 -3.27
CA GLN A 70 -9.67 3.80 -3.55
C GLN A 70 -10.27 2.63 -4.33
N ALA A 71 -9.56 2.12 -5.34
CA ALA A 71 -9.98 0.92 -6.08
C ALA A 71 -10.07 -0.31 -5.16
N PHE A 72 -9.08 -0.50 -4.30
CA PHE A 72 -9.07 -1.61 -3.34
C PHE A 72 -10.18 -1.47 -2.30
N ALA A 73 -10.44 -0.28 -1.78
CA ALA A 73 -11.55 -0.02 -0.88
C ALA A 73 -12.92 -0.39 -1.51
N GLN A 74 -13.11 -0.12 -2.80
CA GLN A 74 -14.34 -0.52 -3.50
C GLN A 74 -14.48 -2.04 -3.60
N VAL A 75 -13.39 -2.77 -3.85
CA VAL A 75 -13.41 -4.24 -3.85
C VAL A 75 -13.81 -4.78 -2.46
N ILE A 76 -13.24 -4.23 -1.39
CA ILE A 76 -13.60 -4.63 -0.01
C ILE A 76 -15.08 -4.34 0.29
N LEU A 77 -15.60 -3.19 -0.16
CA LEU A 77 -17.00 -2.83 0.06
C LEU A 77 -17.97 -3.74 -0.70
N GLU A 78 -17.57 -4.28 -1.85
CA GLU A 78 -18.34 -5.25 -2.63
C GLU A 78 -18.44 -6.63 -1.96
N GLU A 79 -17.49 -6.99 -1.06
CA GLU A 79 -17.60 -8.18 -0.20
C GLU A 79 -18.68 -8.04 0.89
N GLY A 80 -19.26 -6.85 1.03
CA GLY A 80 -20.36 -6.56 1.93
C GLY A 80 -19.96 -5.80 3.20
N ALA A 81 -20.96 -5.25 3.87
CA ALA A 81 -20.77 -4.37 5.03
C ALA A 81 -20.07 -5.06 6.21
N GLU A 82 -20.37 -6.34 6.47
CA GLU A 82 -19.75 -7.09 7.57
C GLU A 82 -18.26 -7.36 7.29
N ALA A 83 -17.88 -7.63 6.04
CA ALA A 83 -16.51 -7.77 5.63
C ALA A 83 -15.75 -6.44 5.80
N ALA A 84 -16.31 -5.34 5.33
CA ALA A 84 -15.72 -4.00 5.44
C ALA A 84 -15.50 -3.57 6.91
N LYS A 85 -16.41 -3.90 7.83
CA LYS A 85 -16.27 -3.59 9.26
C LYS A 85 -15.08 -4.27 9.93
N ARG A 86 -14.59 -5.36 9.38
CA ARG A 86 -13.38 -6.05 9.88
C ARG A 86 -12.13 -5.19 9.75
N GLY A 87 -12.15 -4.24 8.81
CA GLY A 87 -11.07 -3.27 8.62
C GLY A 87 -9.82 -3.84 7.95
N VAL A 88 -8.81 -2.99 7.82
CA VAL A 88 -7.56 -3.27 7.11
C VAL A 88 -6.36 -2.99 8.02
N ALA A 89 -5.38 -3.90 8.06
CA ALA A 89 -4.09 -3.65 8.69
C ALA A 89 -3.13 -2.97 7.70
N VAL A 90 -2.38 -1.94 8.14
CA VAL A 90 -1.45 -1.20 7.28
C VAL A 90 -0.07 -1.16 7.92
N CYS A 91 0.95 -1.55 7.14
CA CYS A 91 2.35 -1.64 7.54
C CYS A 91 3.23 -0.94 6.50
N PHE A 92 4.44 -0.57 6.90
CA PHE A 92 5.42 0.05 6.01
C PHE A 92 6.86 -0.28 6.45
N ASP A 93 7.79 -0.17 5.50
CA ASP A 93 9.22 -0.36 5.73
C ASP A 93 9.97 0.99 5.87
N CYS A 94 11.32 0.94 5.91
CA CYS A 94 12.16 2.11 6.09
C CYS A 94 12.45 2.91 4.79
N ARG A 95 11.79 2.60 3.67
CA ARG A 95 12.01 3.29 2.40
C ARG A 95 11.49 4.73 2.43
N ASN A 96 12.07 5.56 1.57
CA ASN A 96 11.60 6.93 1.39
C ASN A 96 10.10 6.97 1.11
N ASN A 97 9.36 7.81 1.83
CA ASN A 97 7.92 8.00 1.73
C ASN A 97 7.05 6.76 2.08
N SER A 98 7.59 5.67 2.63
CA SER A 98 6.78 4.51 3.00
C SER A 98 5.76 4.84 4.10
N ASP A 99 6.16 5.61 5.10
CA ASP A 99 5.31 6.14 6.15
C ASP A 99 4.21 7.06 5.63
N LEU A 100 4.58 8.00 4.73
CA LEU A 100 3.62 8.89 4.07
C LEU A 100 2.59 8.09 3.25
N PHE A 101 3.04 7.14 2.44
CA PHE A 101 2.16 6.34 1.60
C PHE A 101 1.24 5.44 2.42
N ALA A 102 1.72 4.87 3.51
CA ALA A 102 0.92 4.08 4.44
C ALA A 102 -0.17 4.94 5.11
N ARG A 103 0.21 6.15 5.57
CA ARG A 103 -0.74 7.11 6.14
C ARG A 103 -1.81 7.54 5.13
N GLU A 104 -1.43 7.82 3.88
CA GLU A 104 -2.38 8.16 2.81
C GLU A 104 -3.34 7.01 2.49
N ALA A 105 -2.82 5.78 2.44
CA ALA A 105 -3.67 4.60 2.26
C ALA A 105 -4.66 4.44 3.43
N ALA A 106 -4.22 4.64 4.67
CA ALA A 106 -5.08 4.62 5.84
C ALA A 106 -6.20 5.68 5.76
N CYS A 107 -5.85 6.91 5.36
CA CYS A 107 -6.83 8.00 5.19
C CYS A 107 -7.88 7.69 4.11
N VAL A 108 -7.49 7.03 3.00
CA VAL A 108 -8.44 6.64 1.95
C VAL A 108 -9.35 5.51 2.42
N MET A 109 -8.84 4.49 3.10
CA MET A 109 -9.68 3.43 3.69
C MET A 109 -10.69 4.02 4.67
N ALA A 110 -10.24 4.86 5.60
CA ALA A 110 -11.11 5.55 6.56
C ALA A 110 -12.16 6.44 5.87
N GLY A 111 -11.78 7.16 4.79
CA GLY A 111 -12.68 7.98 3.99
C GLY A 111 -13.79 7.18 3.28
N ASN A 112 -13.58 5.87 3.10
CA ASN A 112 -14.58 4.93 2.60
C ASN A 112 -15.34 4.20 3.73
N GLY A 113 -15.14 4.59 4.98
CA GLY A 113 -15.80 3.98 6.15
C GLY A 113 -15.23 2.61 6.54
N ILE A 114 -14.05 2.26 6.07
CA ILE A 114 -13.35 1.01 6.40
C ILE A 114 -12.38 1.29 7.55
N PRO A 115 -12.53 0.66 8.73
CA PRO A 115 -11.63 0.82 9.85
C PRO A 115 -10.19 0.42 9.49
N VAL A 116 -9.22 1.11 10.06
CA VAL A 116 -7.79 0.86 9.79
C VAL A 116 -7.03 0.63 11.08
N ARG A 117 -6.16 -0.37 11.06
CA ARG A 117 -5.11 -0.61 12.05
C ARG A 117 -3.76 -0.29 11.42
N LEU A 118 -3.19 0.87 11.74
CA LEU A 118 -1.94 1.36 11.18
C LEU A 118 -0.80 1.14 12.18
N PHE A 119 0.28 0.51 11.76
CA PHE A 119 1.48 0.47 12.60
C PHE A 119 2.05 1.89 12.80
N GLU A 120 2.35 2.23 14.06
CA GLU A 120 2.89 3.56 14.44
C GLU A 120 4.31 3.80 13.95
N ALA A 121 5.05 2.72 13.69
CA ALA A 121 6.40 2.73 13.15
C ALA A 121 6.59 1.57 12.17
N LEU A 122 7.71 1.57 11.44
CA LEU A 122 8.03 0.51 10.49
C LEU A 122 8.02 -0.88 11.16
N ARG A 123 7.49 -1.89 10.46
CA ARG A 123 7.50 -3.29 10.89
C ARG A 123 7.78 -4.22 9.71
N PRO A 124 8.30 -5.43 9.96
CA PRO A 124 8.57 -6.40 8.91
C PRO A 124 7.27 -6.99 8.32
N THR A 125 7.31 -7.37 7.05
CA THR A 125 6.17 -7.97 6.34
C THR A 125 5.49 -9.14 7.07
N PRO A 126 6.22 -10.08 7.73
CA PRO A 126 5.57 -11.16 8.48
C PRO A 126 4.65 -10.69 9.59
N GLU A 127 4.95 -9.55 10.20
CA GLU A 127 4.13 -8.98 11.27
C GLU A 127 2.82 -8.40 10.74
N LEU A 128 2.79 -7.83 9.52
CA LEU A 128 1.54 -7.49 8.86
C LEU A 128 0.65 -8.72 8.65
N SER A 129 1.22 -9.80 8.09
CA SER A 129 0.49 -11.06 7.88
C SER A 129 -0.08 -11.62 9.18
N PHE A 130 0.68 -11.51 10.26
CA PHE A 130 0.21 -11.85 11.61
C PHE A 130 -0.94 -10.92 12.05
N ALA A 131 -0.79 -9.61 11.93
CA ALA A 131 -1.79 -8.64 12.37
C ALA A 131 -3.13 -8.81 11.63
N VAL A 132 -3.10 -9.09 10.32
CA VAL A 132 -4.32 -9.38 9.53
C VAL A 132 -5.11 -10.52 10.19
N ARG A 133 -4.45 -11.61 10.54
CA ARG A 133 -5.09 -12.80 11.14
C ARG A 133 -5.44 -12.59 12.60
N GLU A 134 -4.55 -12.01 13.39
CA GLU A 134 -4.73 -11.77 14.83
C GLU A 134 -5.95 -10.87 15.11
N TYR A 135 -6.10 -9.81 14.32
CA TYR A 135 -7.20 -8.87 14.46
C TYR A 135 -8.41 -9.18 13.57
N GLY A 136 -8.37 -10.27 12.80
CA GLY A 136 -9.45 -10.68 11.91
C GLY A 136 -9.75 -9.66 10.81
N CYS A 137 -8.75 -8.89 10.36
CA CYS A 137 -8.92 -7.93 9.29
C CYS A 137 -9.32 -8.62 7.98
N ILE A 138 -10.10 -7.94 7.12
CA ILE A 138 -10.45 -8.45 5.79
C ILE A 138 -9.25 -8.40 4.85
N ALA A 139 -8.32 -7.48 5.08
CA ALA A 139 -7.19 -7.25 4.19
C ALA A 139 -6.00 -6.62 4.92
N GLY A 140 -4.85 -6.57 4.23
CA GLY A 140 -3.66 -5.87 4.66
C GLY A 140 -2.99 -5.08 3.55
N ILE A 141 -2.30 -4.01 3.90
CA ILE A 141 -1.50 -3.18 3.00
C ILE A 141 -0.10 -3.08 3.56
N ASN A 142 0.92 -3.37 2.74
CA ASN A 142 2.32 -3.17 3.10
C ASN A 142 3.01 -2.26 2.07
N VAL A 143 3.46 -1.11 2.53
CA VAL A 143 4.21 -0.18 1.69
C VAL A 143 5.70 -0.55 1.72
N THR A 144 6.14 -1.24 0.68
CA THR A 144 7.51 -1.77 0.54
C THR A 144 7.81 -2.17 -0.90
N ALA A 145 9.04 -1.95 -1.35
CA ALA A 145 9.54 -2.51 -2.61
C ALA A 145 10.54 -3.67 -2.40
N SER A 146 10.52 -4.32 -1.21
CA SER A 146 11.36 -5.50 -0.91
C SER A 146 12.86 -5.20 -1.07
N HIS A 147 13.52 -5.81 -2.07
CA HIS A 147 14.95 -5.71 -2.35
C HIS A 147 15.30 -4.76 -3.53
N ASN A 148 14.32 -4.06 -4.09
CA ASN A 148 14.60 -3.10 -5.15
C ASN A 148 15.49 -1.94 -4.67
N PRO A 149 16.22 -1.24 -5.58
CA PRO A 149 16.96 -0.04 -5.25
C PRO A 149 16.12 1.03 -4.53
N LYS A 150 16.79 1.98 -3.89
CA LYS A 150 16.16 3.01 -3.04
C LYS A 150 15.19 3.95 -3.76
N GLU A 151 15.34 4.04 -5.08
CA GLU A 151 14.48 4.84 -5.95
C GLU A 151 13.09 4.24 -6.15
N TYR A 152 12.92 2.96 -5.78
CA TYR A 152 11.65 2.24 -5.88
C TYR A 152 10.88 2.29 -4.57
N ASN A 153 9.56 2.31 -4.71
CA ASN A 153 8.64 1.91 -3.64
C ASN A 153 7.56 0.98 -4.21
N GLY A 154 6.73 0.42 -3.36
CA GLY A 154 5.66 -0.48 -3.74
C GLY A 154 4.50 -0.44 -2.76
N TYR A 155 3.38 -0.92 -3.21
CA TYR A 155 2.13 -1.01 -2.47
C TYR A 155 1.64 -2.44 -2.61
N LYS A 156 1.93 -3.29 -1.63
CA LYS A 156 1.55 -4.70 -1.61
C LYS A 156 0.24 -4.88 -0.85
N VAL A 157 -0.59 -5.77 -1.34
CA VAL A 157 -1.89 -6.06 -0.75
C VAL A 157 -2.00 -7.52 -0.34
N TYR A 158 -2.70 -7.72 0.75
CA TYR A 158 -2.92 -9.01 1.41
C TYR A 158 -4.40 -9.23 1.64
N TRP A 159 -4.83 -10.49 1.71
CA TRP A 159 -6.21 -10.84 1.99
C TRP A 159 -6.36 -11.37 3.42
N GLU A 160 -7.56 -11.78 3.79
CA GLU A 160 -7.94 -12.16 5.16
C GLU A 160 -7.14 -13.31 5.78
N ASP A 161 -6.52 -14.15 4.95
CA ASP A 161 -5.62 -15.23 5.37
C ASP A 161 -4.19 -14.76 5.71
N GLY A 162 -3.91 -13.47 5.52
CA GLY A 162 -2.58 -12.89 5.69
C GLY A 162 -1.60 -13.19 4.55
N ALA A 163 -2.06 -13.82 3.45
CA ALA A 163 -1.29 -14.02 2.22
C ALA A 163 -1.52 -12.90 1.21
N GLN A 164 -0.73 -12.88 0.13
CA GLN A 164 -0.91 -11.92 -0.96
C GLN A 164 -2.30 -12.06 -1.59
N LEU A 165 -2.81 -10.93 -2.10
CA LEU A 165 -4.14 -10.84 -2.70
C LEU A 165 -4.37 -11.91 -3.77
N PRO A 166 -5.48 -12.69 -3.70
CA PRO A 166 -5.82 -13.67 -4.73
C PRO A 166 -5.96 -13.03 -6.12
N PRO A 167 -5.63 -13.75 -7.22
CA PRO A 167 -5.69 -13.22 -8.58
C PRO A 167 -7.03 -12.57 -8.94
N LYS A 168 -8.15 -13.20 -8.56
CA LYS A 168 -9.48 -12.65 -8.79
C LYS A 168 -9.64 -11.23 -8.27
N HIS A 169 -9.30 -11.00 -7.00
CA HIS A 169 -9.41 -9.67 -6.39
C HIS A 169 -8.37 -8.68 -6.94
N ALA A 170 -7.18 -9.16 -7.31
CA ALA A 170 -6.18 -8.32 -7.98
C ALA A 170 -6.68 -7.81 -9.34
N ASP A 171 -7.33 -8.66 -10.13
CA ASP A 171 -7.93 -8.29 -11.41
C ASP A 171 -9.10 -7.29 -11.22
N GLU A 172 -9.91 -7.48 -10.18
CA GLU A 172 -10.99 -6.55 -9.82
C GLU A 172 -10.45 -5.16 -9.45
N VAL A 173 -9.39 -5.10 -8.63
CA VAL A 173 -8.72 -3.83 -8.30
C VAL A 173 -8.14 -3.17 -9.55
N ALA A 174 -7.43 -3.94 -10.39
CA ALA A 174 -6.85 -3.44 -11.64
C ALA A 174 -7.93 -2.88 -12.58
N LYS A 175 -9.09 -3.54 -12.67
CA LYS A 175 -10.24 -3.06 -13.44
C LYS A 175 -10.76 -1.74 -12.90
N LYS A 176 -11.01 -1.65 -11.58
CA LYS A 176 -11.50 -0.41 -10.94
C LYS A 176 -10.52 0.74 -11.09
N MET A 177 -9.23 0.50 -11.00
CA MET A 177 -8.22 1.53 -11.27
C MET A 177 -8.33 2.12 -12.69
N LYS A 178 -8.72 1.34 -13.69
CA LYS A 178 -8.94 1.84 -15.06
C LYS A 178 -10.21 2.67 -15.20
N GLU A 179 -11.20 2.42 -14.37
CA GLU A 179 -12.50 3.11 -14.38
C GLU A 179 -12.51 4.41 -13.57
N LEU A 180 -11.63 4.52 -12.56
CA LEU A 180 -11.55 5.66 -11.66
C LEU A 180 -10.61 6.76 -12.19
N ASP A 181 -11.01 8.01 -12.03
CA ASP A 181 -10.08 9.14 -12.23
C ASP A 181 -9.12 9.28 -11.03
N VAL A 182 -7.84 9.45 -11.33
CA VAL A 182 -6.76 9.46 -10.32
C VAL A 182 -6.90 10.57 -9.28
N PHE A 183 -7.55 11.69 -9.63
CA PHE A 183 -7.68 12.83 -8.73
C PHE A 183 -9.09 12.98 -8.13
N ASN A 184 -10.13 12.72 -8.92
CA ASN A 184 -11.50 13.17 -8.58
C ASN A 184 -12.35 12.10 -7.91
N CYS A 185 -11.94 10.82 -7.92
CA CYS A 185 -12.74 9.72 -7.40
C CYS A 185 -12.30 9.25 -5.98
N VAL A 186 -11.28 9.88 -5.41
CA VAL A 186 -10.72 9.46 -4.12
C VAL A 186 -11.49 10.08 -2.95
N LYS A 187 -11.99 9.22 -2.07
CA LYS A 187 -12.57 9.61 -0.77
C LYS A 187 -11.47 9.48 0.29
N ARG A 188 -11.08 10.60 0.88
CA ARG A 188 -10.00 10.66 1.88
C ARG A 188 -10.51 11.34 3.14
N ALA A 189 -10.37 10.69 4.28
CA ALA A 189 -10.58 11.32 5.59
C ALA A 189 -9.38 12.18 5.98
N ASP A 190 -9.59 13.17 6.83
CA ASP A 190 -8.51 13.80 7.56
C ASP A 190 -7.91 12.79 8.56
N TYR A 191 -6.59 12.78 8.69
CA TYR A 191 -5.91 11.77 9.50
C TYR A 191 -6.21 11.93 10.99
N ASP A 192 -6.08 13.15 11.50
CA ASP A 192 -6.22 13.42 12.93
C ASP A 192 -7.68 13.25 13.38
N GLU A 193 -8.62 13.64 12.51
CA GLU A 193 -10.05 13.40 12.72
C GLU A 193 -10.37 11.90 12.70
N ALA A 194 -9.83 11.14 11.75
CA ALA A 194 -10.04 9.69 11.65
C ALA A 194 -9.47 8.92 12.86
N VAL A 195 -8.33 9.36 13.38
CA VAL A 195 -7.76 8.82 14.63
C VAL A 195 -8.65 9.17 15.82
N ALA A 196 -9.10 10.42 15.94
CA ALA A 196 -9.97 10.86 17.03
C ALA A 196 -11.33 10.14 17.03
N GLN A 197 -11.84 9.78 15.85
CA GLN A 197 -13.09 9.02 15.67
C GLN A 197 -12.90 7.49 15.82
N GLY A 198 -11.67 7.01 15.98
CA GLY A 198 -11.36 5.58 16.08
C GLY A 198 -11.46 4.82 14.75
N LEU A 199 -11.57 5.51 13.63
CA LEU A 199 -11.50 4.91 12.27
C LEU A 199 -10.08 4.47 11.92
N ILE A 200 -9.07 5.17 12.44
CA ILE A 200 -7.67 4.76 12.38
C ILE A 200 -7.19 4.50 13.81
N THR A 201 -6.78 3.26 14.08
CA THR A 201 -6.21 2.85 15.36
C THR A 201 -4.74 2.53 15.15
N LEU A 202 -3.86 3.02 16.03
CA LEU A 202 -2.43 2.72 15.95
C LEU A 202 -2.11 1.37 16.60
N MET A 203 -1.25 0.60 15.96
CA MET A 203 -0.66 -0.63 16.48
C MET A 203 0.81 -0.39 16.82
N GLY A 204 1.25 -0.91 17.96
CA GLY A 204 2.62 -0.79 18.45
C GLY A 204 3.02 -1.99 19.31
N ALA A 205 3.64 -1.71 20.45
CA ALA A 205 4.26 -2.70 21.34
C ALA A 205 3.38 -3.92 21.68
N GLU A 206 2.07 -3.73 21.88
CA GLU A 206 1.16 -4.85 22.15
C GLU A 206 1.12 -5.85 20.99
N THR A 207 1.11 -5.34 19.74
CA THR A 207 1.14 -6.20 18.54
C THR A 207 2.48 -6.88 18.40
N ASP A 208 3.58 -6.18 18.67
CA ASP A 208 4.94 -6.72 18.64
C ASP A 208 5.08 -7.88 19.63
N GLU A 209 4.61 -7.73 20.86
CA GLU A 209 4.64 -8.77 21.89
C GLU A 209 3.84 -10.02 21.47
N LYS A 210 2.64 -9.83 20.94
CA LYS A 210 1.82 -10.94 20.43
C LYS A 210 2.50 -11.66 19.25
N PHE A 211 3.10 -10.91 18.33
CA PHE A 211 3.82 -11.48 17.19
C PHE A 211 5.02 -12.31 17.66
N LEU A 212 5.82 -11.78 18.58
CA LEU A 212 6.98 -12.49 19.15
C LEU A 212 6.54 -13.74 19.90
N ALA A 213 5.51 -13.67 20.75
CA ALA A 213 4.99 -14.80 21.48
C ALA A 213 4.50 -15.94 20.58
N ASN A 214 3.94 -15.62 19.41
CA ASN A 214 3.53 -16.60 18.41
C ASN A 214 4.72 -17.20 17.63
N SER A 215 5.80 -16.46 17.49
CA SER A 215 6.97 -16.87 16.70
C SER A 215 7.97 -17.71 17.50
N VAL A 216 8.18 -17.40 18.77
CA VAL A 216 9.16 -18.04 19.65
C VAL A 216 8.86 -19.53 19.90
N PRO A 217 7.61 -20.00 20.17
CA PRO A 217 7.35 -21.43 20.38
C PRO A 217 7.68 -22.30 19.17
N ALA A 218 7.51 -21.79 17.96
CA ALA A 218 7.85 -22.51 16.75
C ALA A 218 9.39 -22.66 16.59
N TRP A 219 10.15 -21.68 17.06
CA TRP A 219 11.60 -21.68 17.07
C TRP A 219 12.16 -22.67 18.12
N ASP A 220 11.65 -22.63 19.35
CA ASP A 220 12.08 -23.51 20.44
C ASP A 220 11.74 -25.00 20.16
N ALA A 221 10.58 -25.27 19.55
CA ALA A 221 10.21 -26.63 19.15
C ALA A 221 11.18 -27.19 18.09
N GLY A 222 11.70 -26.37 17.20
CA GLY A 222 12.71 -26.75 16.20
C GLY A 222 14.08 -27.05 16.83
N LEU A 223 14.46 -26.36 17.90
CA LEU A 223 15.72 -26.57 18.62
C LEU A 223 15.69 -27.82 19.51
N GLN A 224 14.53 -28.18 20.05
CA GLN A 224 14.39 -29.35 20.92
C GLN A 224 14.32 -30.69 20.17
N THR A 225 13.96 -30.69 18.88
CA THR A 225 13.79 -31.91 18.06
C THR A 225 14.94 -32.24 17.14
N GLY A 226 16.00 -31.43 17.07
CA GLY A 226 17.06 -31.62 16.08
C GLY A 226 18.45 -31.23 16.51
N GLY A 227 19.11 -32.07 17.26
CA GLY A 227 20.58 -32.10 17.33
C GLY A 227 21.22 -32.49 15.98
N ARG A 228 20.94 -31.71 14.92
CA ARG A 228 21.67 -31.75 13.65
C ARG A 228 22.50 -30.49 13.54
N GLU A 229 23.79 -30.62 13.83
CA GLU A 229 24.77 -29.61 13.47
C GLU A 229 24.59 -29.22 11.98
N CYS A 230 24.26 -27.96 11.73
CA CYS A 230 24.40 -27.39 10.40
C CYS A 230 25.89 -27.36 10.05
N ARG A 231 26.41 -28.41 9.41
CA ARG A 231 27.74 -28.38 8.76
C ARG A 231 27.55 -27.67 7.42
N CYS A 232 28.05 -26.43 7.31
CA CYS A 232 28.31 -25.85 6.01
C CYS A 232 29.31 -26.72 5.27
N PRO A 233 29.07 -27.15 4.04
CA PRO A 233 30.10 -27.81 3.24
C PRO A 233 31.24 -26.82 2.96
N PRO A 234 32.49 -27.36 2.79
CA PRO A 234 33.68 -26.55 2.55
C PRO A 234 33.62 -25.78 1.23
#